data_6c999b234bf869f29744714bb44bd55d
#
_entry.id   6c999b234bf869f29744714bb44bd55d
#
_cell.length_a   1.000
_cell.length_b   1.000
_cell.length_c   1.000
_cell.angle_alpha   90.00
_cell.angle_beta   90.00
_cell.angle_gamma   90.00
#
_symmetry.space_group_name_H-M   'P 1'
#
loop_
_entity.id
_entity.type
_entity.pdbx_description
1 polymer ?
#
loop_
_entity_poly.entity_id
_entity_poly.type
_entity_poly.pdbx_seq_one_letter_code
_entity_poly.pdbx_strand_id
1 'polypeptide(L)'
;MITLLAMHFPISGTDINAAYLVVIGFLIGILGGFFGVGGSFIAGPALRAVGMHWNYAVGTDLAHIVGKSVVAAKRHRALGNVDLRLGFIMALGTIAGAECGAQLIQLLKRRGDVDFVVSVISIVIYCSISSFMIWESWKTMRLQKKRARGKKSRSKKDISSFSGVTKAIQRIPLWPIISLPTSGVKISLWVIVVVSFIGGLFSGFLGGGAGYIRMPMMVYVLGIPTHLAVGTDLFEIIISASYGTFSHAIKGNVDILVALVMNTGAAVGAQIGAILTQYFAGPKIRLLFVPLPLIGAAVVIYTLFTGQKL
;
A
#
# COMPACT_ATOMS: atom_id res chain seq x y z
N MET A 1 25.03 20.18 -13.51
CA MET A 1 25.27 18.74 -13.22
C MET A 1 23.98 17.91 -13.14
N ILE A 2 22.79 18.52 -13.02
CA ILE A 2 21.48 17.82 -12.96
C ILE A 2 20.95 17.41 -14.35
N THR A 3 21.38 18.05 -15.40
CA THR A 3 20.91 17.81 -16.80
C THR A 3 21.54 16.60 -17.49
N LEU A 4 22.66 16.06 -16.99
CA LEU A 4 23.41 14.98 -17.65
C LEU A 4 22.73 13.58 -17.54
N LEU A 5 21.72 13.42 -16.69
CA LEU A 5 21.01 12.15 -16.47
C LEU A 5 19.50 12.27 -16.78
N ALA A 6 19.08 13.34 -17.48
CA ALA A 6 17.70 13.46 -17.94
C ALA A 6 17.46 12.44 -19.06
N MET A 7 16.46 11.59 -18.85
CA MET A 7 16.01 10.59 -19.82
C MET A 7 14.62 10.98 -20.31
N HIS A 8 14.42 10.89 -21.62
CA HIS A 8 13.10 11.01 -22.21
C HIS A 8 12.35 9.70 -22.13
N PHE A 9 11.13 9.75 -21.59
CA PHE A 9 10.25 8.60 -21.45
C PHE A 9 9.10 8.71 -22.45
N PRO A 10 9.14 7.97 -23.57
CA PRO A 10 8.29 8.24 -24.73
C PRO A 10 6.81 7.93 -24.49
N ILE A 11 6.47 7.01 -23.56
CA ILE A 11 5.07 6.61 -23.30
C ILE A 11 4.35 7.68 -22.49
N SER A 12 5.00 8.18 -21.45
CA SER A 12 4.45 9.26 -20.60
C SER A 12 4.70 10.66 -21.14
N GLY A 13 5.60 10.79 -22.13
CA GLY A 13 6.00 12.08 -22.71
C GLY A 13 6.73 12.99 -21.70
N THR A 14 7.42 12.41 -20.71
CA THR A 14 8.08 13.16 -19.64
C THR A 14 9.59 13.02 -19.70
N ASP A 15 10.29 14.11 -19.37
CA ASP A 15 11.75 14.13 -19.19
C ASP A 15 12.05 14.09 -17.69
N ILE A 16 12.60 12.99 -17.21
CA ILE A 16 12.85 12.79 -15.77
C ILE A 16 14.32 12.41 -15.57
N ASN A 17 14.92 12.91 -14.48
CA ASN A 17 16.25 12.53 -14.10
C ASN A 17 16.28 11.08 -13.59
N ALA A 18 17.09 10.22 -14.21
CA ALA A 18 17.21 8.82 -13.83
C ALA A 18 17.70 8.65 -12.37
N ALA A 19 18.60 9.50 -11.90
CA ALA A 19 19.07 9.44 -10.51
C ALA A 19 17.93 9.75 -9.51
N TYR A 20 17.02 10.68 -9.85
CA TYR A 20 15.82 10.93 -9.05
C TYR A 20 14.97 9.66 -8.95
N LEU A 21 14.71 8.97 -10.08
CA LEU A 21 13.92 7.75 -10.10
C LEU A 21 14.55 6.63 -9.27
N VAL A 22 15.88 6.47 -9.32
CA VAL A 22 16.59 5.46 -8.52
C VAL A 22 16.51 5.78 -7.04
N VAL A 23 16.75 7.04 -6.65
CA VAL A 23 16.72 7.47 -5.23
C VAL A 23 15.32 7.37 -4.67
N ILE A 24 14.32 7.86 -5.38
CA ILE A 24 12.93 7.77 -4.92
C ILE A 24 12.47 6.31 -4.88
N GLY A 25 12.86 5.51 -5.88
CA GLY A 25 12.62 4.06 -5.87
C GLY A 25 13.22 3.38 -4.64
N PHE A 26 14.47 3.70 -4.29
CA PHE A 26 15.14 3.17 -3.10
C PHE A 26 14.39 3.52 -1.80
N LEU A 27 14.02 4.78 -1.62
CA LEU A 27 13.26 5.23 -0.45
C LEU A 27 11.90 4.54 -0.36
N ILE A 28 11.16 4.50 -1.49
CA ILE A 28 9.87 3.80 -1.58
C ILE A 28 10.03 2.30 -1.34
N GLY A 29 11.14 1.72 -1.79
CA GLY A 29 11.49 0.33 -1.53
C GLY A 29 11.62 0.04 -0.04
N ILE A 30 12.40 0.87 0.70
CA ILE A 30 12.54 0.74 2.16
C ILE A 30 11.17 0.82 2.83
N LEU A 31 10.38 1.84 2.51
CA LEU A 31 9.07 2.04 3.12
C LEU A 31 8.09 0.93 2.75
N GLY A 32 8.07 0.52 1.49
CA GLY A 32 7.23 -0.59 1.02
C GLY A 32 7.56 -1.91 1.70
N GLY A 33 8.85 -2.25 1.78
CA GLY A 33 9.33 -3.46 2.45
C GLY A 33 9.08 -3.45 3.96
N PHE A 34 9.21 -2.28 4.61
CA PHE A 34 9.01 -2.14 6.05
C PHE A 34 7.54 -2.13 6.47
N PHE A 35 6.69 -1.40 5.75
CA PHE A 35 5.29 -1.24 6.11
C PHE A 35 4.35 -2.24 5.43
N GLY A 36 4.81 -2.90 4.38
CA GLY A 36 3.98 -3.84 3.62
C GLY A 36 2.94 -3.18 2.72
N VAL A 37 3.10 -1.91 2.39
CA VAL A 37 2.05 -1.10 1.75
C VAL A 37 2.33 -0.76 0.28
N GLY A 38 3.34 -1.38 -0.32
CA GLY A 38 3.72 -1.06 -1.69
C GLY A 38 4.35 0.35 -1.87
N GLY A 39 4.17 1.30 -0.95
CA GLY A 39 4.83 2.62 -0.95
C GLY A 39 4.22 3.67 -1.88
N SER A 40 3.07 3.42 -2.45
CA SER A 40 2.40 4.25 -3.48
C SER A 40 1.88 5.59 -2.98
N PHE A 41 1.62 5.73 -1.71
CA PHE A 41 1.28 7.04 -1.11
C PHE A 41 2.41 8.08 -1.32
N ILE A 42 3.61 7.64 -1.72
CA ILE A 42 4.73 8.51 -2.12
C ILE A 42 5.00 8.40 -3.61
N ALA A 43 4.95 7.19 -4.22
CA ALA A 43 5.33 6.97 -5.60
C ALA A 43 4.43 7.75 -6.58
N GLY A 44 3.10 7.63 -6.45
CA GLY A 44 2.16 8.38 -7.27
C GLY A 44 2.38 9.89 -7.18
N PRO A 45 2.34 10.50 -5.97
CA PRO A 45 2.67 11.91 -5.78
C PRO A 45 4.05 12.31 -6.28
N ALA A 46 5.09 11.49 -6.10
CA ALA A 46 6.44 11.78 -6.56
C ALA A 46 6.55 11.79 -8.09
N LEU A 47 5.89 10.86 -8.79
CA LEU A 47 5.81 10.84 -10.24
C LEU A 47 4.98 12.04 -10.77
N ARG A 48 3.90 12.38 -10.07
CA ARG A 48 3.11 13.57 -10.38
C ARG A 48 3.92 14.86 -10.24
N ALA A 49 4.73 14.97 -9.20
CA ALA A 49 5.58 16.12 -8.93
C ALA A 49 6.60 16.43 -10.06
N VAL A 50 7.08 15.38 -10.74
CA VAL A 50 7.95 15.55 -11.93
C VAL A 50 7.18 15.70 -13.24
N GLY A 51 5.86 15.91 -13.16
CA GLY A 51 4.99 16.25 -14.30
C GLY A 51 4.36 15.10 -15.03
N MET A 52 4.43 13.87 -14.50
CA MET A 52 3.71 12.74 -15.07
C MET A 52 2.21 12.87 -14.78
N HIS A 53 1.36 12.66 -15.78
CA HIS A 53 -0.10 12.64 -15.58
C HIS A 53 -0.52 11.43 -14.72
N TRP A 54 -1.59 11.60 -13.93
CA TRP A 54 -2.05 10.59 -12.98
C TRP A 54 -2.32 9.22 -13.61
N ASN A 55 -2.88 9.17 -14.81
CA ASN A 55 -3.13 7.90 -15.50
C ASN A 55 -1.85 7.09 -15.73
N TYR A 56 -0.73 7.76 -16.11
CA TYR A 56 0.57 7.12 -16.24
C TYR A 56 1.21 6.82 -14.89
N ALA A 57 1.11 7.76 -13.94
CA ALA A 57 1.67 7.58 -12.60
C ALA A 57 1.09 6.35 -11.90
N VAL A 58 -0.24 6.14 -11.98
CA VAL A 58 -0.94 5.00 -11.40
C VAL A 58 -0.47 3.68 -12.02
N GLY A 59 -0.50 3.56 -13.34
CA GLY A 59 -0.12 2.32 -14.02
C GLY A 59 1.37 2.00 -13.88
N THR A 60 2.24 3.02 -13.97
CA THR A 60 3.69 2.89 -13.82
C THR A 60 4.07 2.49 -12.39
N ASP A 61 3.39 3.05 -11.37
CA ASP A 61 3.63 2.66 -9.99
C ASP A 61 3.21 1.22 -9.72
N LEU A 62 2.10 0.75 -10.30
CA LEU A 62 1.73 -0.67 -10.21
C LEU A 62 2.83 -1.58 -10.77
N ALA A 63 3.42 -1.25 -11.93
CA ALA A 63 4.55 -1.99 -12.49
C ALA A 63 5.80 -1.96 -11.59
N HIS A 64 6.11 -0.79 -11.03
CA HIS A 64 7.22 -0.62 -10.09
C HIS A 64 7.01 -1.45 -8.80
N ILE A 65 5.77 -1.49 -8.28
CA ILE A 65 5.45 -2.23 -7.06
C ILE A 65 5.68 -3.73 -7.22
N VAL A 66 5.38 -4.33 -8.37
CA VAL A 66 5.58 -5.75 -8.60
C VAL A 66 7.03 -6.16 -8.28
N GLY A 67 8.00 -5.46 -8.87
CA GLY A 67 9.42 -5.80 -8.72
C GLY A 67 9.89 -5.78 -7.26
N LYS A 68 9.64 -4.69 -6.56
CA LYS A 68 10.06 -4.55 -5.15
C LYS A 68 9.30 -5.49 -4.21
N SER A 69 8.01 -5.77 -4.49
CA SER A 69 7.20 -6.66 -3.64
C SER A 69 7.67 -8.11 -3.71
N VAL A 70 8.17 -8.58 -4.86
CA VAL A 70 8.80 -9.90 -4.98
C VAL A 70 9.99 -10.02 -4.02
N VAL A 71 10.86 -9.01 -3.99
CA VAL A 71 12.05 -9.00 -3.11
C VAL A 71 11.64 -8.96 -1.64
N ALA A 72 10.73 -8.05 -1.28
CA ALA A 72 10.26 -7.90 0.09
C ALA A 72 9.48 -9.13 0.59
N ALA A 73 8.55 -9.66 -0.21
CA ALA A 73 7.75 -10.84 0.15
C ALA A 73 8.63 -12.09 0.36
N LYS A 74 9.65 -12.29 -0.50
CA LYS A 74 10.65 -13.36 -0.31
C LYS A 74 11.32 -13.24 1.06
N ARG A 75 11.72 -12.04 1.45
CA ARG A 75 12.35 -11.80 2.75
C ARG A 75 11.37 -12.00 3.91
N HIS A 76 10.16 -11.46 3.83
CA HIS A 76 9.12 -11.67 4.84
C HIS A 76 8.72 -13.14 4.99
N ARG A 77 8.70 -13.89 3.88
CA ARG A 77 8.45 -15.35 3.92
C ARG A 77 9.54 -16.07 4.69
N ALA A 78 10.81 -15.72 4.49
CA ALA A 78 11.93 -16.28 5.25
C ALA A 78 11.86 -15.95 6.75
N LEU A 79 11.21 -14.82 7.11
CA LEU A 79 10.95 -14.42 8.50
C LEU A 79 9.68 -15.07 9.10
N GLY A 80 8.94 -15.90 8.36
CA GLY A 80 7.68 -16.49 8.79
C GLY A 80 6.48 -15.52 8.82
N ASN A 81 6.59 -14.38 8.18
CA ASN A 81 5.60 -13.28 8.20
C ASN A 81 4.61 -13.33 7.03
N VAL A 82 4.41 -14.46 6.36
CA VAL A 82 3.50 -14.55 5.20
C VAL A 82 2.48 -15.68 5.42
N ASP A 83 1.20 -15.33 5.34
CA ASP A 83 0.10 -16.31 5.25
C ASP A 83 -0.32 -16.45 3.77
N LEU A 84 0.24 -17.47 3.11
CA LEU A 84 -0.01 -17.71 1.68
C LEU A 84 -1.50 -17.95 1.40
N ARG A 85 -2.20 -18.69 2.30
CA ARG A 85 -3.62 -18.99 2.13
C ARG A 85 -4.46 -17.72 2.12
N LEU A 86 -4.21 -16.82 3.06
CA LEU A 86 -4.87 -15.52 3.10
C LEU A 86 -4.53 -14.70 1.86
N GLY A 87 -3.26 -14.64 1.46
CA GLY A 87 -2.80 -13.87 0.30
C GLY A 87 -3.47 -14.32 -1.00
N PHE A 88 -3.58 -15.61 -1.26
CA PHE A 88 -4.27 -16.12 -2.47
C PHE A 88 -5.77 -15.81 -2.46
N ILE A 89 -6.44 -15.96 -1.32
CA ILE A 89 -7.88 -15.62 -1.20
C ILE A 89 -8.08 -14.13 -1.45
N MET A 90 -7.23 -13.29 -0.86
CA MET A 90 -7.30 -11.85 -1.04
C MET A 90 -7.07 -11.43 -2.50
N ALA A 91 -6.15 -12.07 -3.20
CA ALA A 91 -5.82 -11.74 -4.58
C ALA A 91 -7.05 -11.79 -5.50
N LEU A 92 -7.97 -12.73 -5.30
CA LEU A 92 -9.19 -12.83 -6.11
C LEU A 92 -10.08 -11.59 -5.96
N GLY A 93 -10.34 -11.17 -4.72
CA GLY A 93 -11.13 -9.96 -4.46
C GLY A 93 -10.42 -8.69 -4.94
N THR A 94 -9.11 -8.62 -4.74
CA THR A 94 -8.30 -7.47 -5.14
C THR A 94 -8.23 -7.32 -6.67
N ILE A 95 -8.10 -8.42 -7.42
CA ILE A 95 -8.12 -8.37 -8.89
C ILE A 95 -9.43 -7.79 -9.40
N ALA A 96 -10.57 -8.28 -8.90
CA ALA A 96 -11.87 -7.74 -9.29
C ALA A 96 -12.00 -6.24 -8.94
N GLY A 97 -11.58 -5.84 -7.74
CA GLY A 97 -11.56 -4.44 -7.34
C GLY A 97 -10.62 -3.59 -8.19
N ALA A 98 -9.40 -4.08 -8.48
CA ALA A 98 -8.42 -3.36 -9.27
C ALA A 98 -8.89 -3.09 -10.70
N GLU A 99 -9.59 -4.06 -11.32
CA GLU A 99 -10.20 -3.84 -12.63
C GLU A 99 -11.28 -2.75 -12.57
N CYS A 100 -12.16 -2.78 -11.57
CA CYS A 100 -13.13 -1.71 -11.37
C CYS A 100 -12.45 -0.33 -11.22
N GLY A 101 -11.36 -0.25 -10.45
CA GLY A 101 -10.57 0.97 -10.28
C GLY A 101 -9.92 1.45 -11.59
N ALA A 102 -9.34 0.53 -12.35
CA ALA A 102 -8.72 0.82 -13.64
C ALA A 102 -9.75 1.29 -14.70
N GLN A 103 -10.96 0.74 -14.70
CA GLN A 103 -12.06 1.21 -15.55
C GLN A 103 -12.51 2.62 -15.16
N LEU A 104 -12.54 2.93 -13.87
CA LEU A 104 -12.89 4.26 -13.39
C LEU A 104 -11.86 5.31 -13.85
N ILE A 105 -10.56 5.01 -13.78
CA ILE A 105 -9.50 5.86 -14.34
C ILE A 105 -9.71 6.08 -15.85
N GLN A 106 -10.04 5.03 -16.59
CA GLN A 106 -10.27 5.15 -18.02
C GLN A 106 -11.49 6.02 -18.37
N LEU A 107 -12.55 5.93 -17.55
CA LEU A 107 -13.73 6.78 -17.71
C LEU A 107 -13.38 8.25 -17.45
N LEU A 108 -12.63 8.55 -16.39
CA LEU A 108 -12.17 9.91 -16.07
C LEU A 108 -11.21 10.45 -17.14
N LYS A 109 -10.32 9.61 -17.67
CA LYS A 109 -9.42 9.98 -18.77
C LYS A 109 -10.19 10.47 -20.00
N ARG A 110 -11.28 9.79 -20.34
CA ARG A 110 -12.16 10.19 -21.47
C ARG A 110 -12.87 11.53 -21.24
N ARG A 111 -13.14 11.90 -19.99
CA ARG A 111 -13.76 13.18 -19.60
C ARG A 111 -12.76 14.34 -19.47
N GLY A 112 -11.47 14.05 -19.43
CA GLY A 112 -10.42 15.05 -19.22
C GLY A 112 -10.16 15.44 -17.75
N ASP A 113 -10.90 14.89 -16.79
CA ASP A 113 -10.89 15.33 -15.38
C ASP A 113 -10.02 14.46 -14.46
N VAL A 114 -9.23 13.54 -15.03
CA VAL A 114 -8.51 12.52 -14.23
C VAL A 114 -7.57 13.16 -13.20
N ASP A 115 -6.81 14.17 -13.57
CA ASP A 115 -5.80 14.76 -12.69
C ASP A 115 -6.43 15.43 -11.46
N PHE A 116 -7.53 16.15 -11.66
CA PHE A 116 -8.23 16.84 -10.57
C PHE A 116 -8.93 15.83 -9.65
N VAL A 117 -9.74 14.92 -10.22
CA VAL A 117 -10.54 13.96 -9.43
C VAL A 117 -9.65 13.03 -8.64
N VAL A 118 -8.60 12.46 -9.26
CA VAL A 118 -7.68 11.56 -8.56
C VAL A 118 -6.91 12.29 -7.47
N SER A 119 -6.48 13.54 -7.72
CA SER A 119 -5.82 14.37 -6.70
C SER A 119 -6.71 14.60 -5.48
N VAL A 120 -7.96 15.03 -5.68
CA VAL A 120 -8.90 15.29 -4.58
C VAL A 120 -9.20 14.02 -3.79
N ILE A 121 -9.49 12.92 -4.48
CA ILE A 121 -9.76 11.63 -3.82
C ILE A 121 -8.53 11.14 -3.05
N SER A 122 -7.32 11.28 -3.61
CA SER A 122 -6.06 10.92 -2.93
C SER A 122 -5.88 11.70 -1.63
N ILE A 123 -6.09 13.03 -1.66
CA ILE A 123 -5.98 13.88 -0.47
C ILE A 123 -6.96 13.42 0.62
N VAL A 124 -8.23 13.23 0.25
CA VAL A 124 -9.28 12.79 1.19
C VAL A 124 -8.91 11.45 1.83
N ILE A 125 -8.46 10.48 1.03
CA ILE A 125 -8.11 9.15 1.52
C ILE A 125 -6.86 9.21 2.41
N TYR A 126 -5.79 9.89 1.98
CA TYR A 126 -4.55 9.99 2.76
C TYR A 126 -4.79 10.68 4.11
N CYS A 127 -5.57 11.77 4.14
CA CYS A 127 -5.94 12.45 5.38
C CYS A 127 -6.83 11.56 6.28
N SER A 128 -7.79 10.85 5.69
CA SER A 128 -8.69 9.96 6.44
C SER A 128 -7.93 8.80 7.10
N ILE A 129 -7.03 8.16 6.35
CA ILE A 129 -6.21 7.04 6.86
C ILE A 129 -5.27 7.54 7.96
N SER A 130 -4.60 8.66 7.74
CA SER A 130 -3.69 9.23 8.74
C SER A 130 -4.43 9.61 10.03
N SER A 131 -5.58 10.27 9.90
CA SER A 131 -6.42 10.63 11.05
C SER A 131 -6.88 9.40 11.83
N PHE A 132 -7.33 8.37 11.13
CA PHE A 132 -7.70 7.09 11.71
C PHE A 132 -6.53 6.42 12.45
N MET A 133 -5.36 6.38 11.82
CA MET A 133 -4.16 5.77 12.39
C MET A 133 -3.63 6.54 13.62
N ILE A 134 -3.70 7.87 13.60
CA ILE A 134 -3.38 8.72 14.77
C ILE A 134 -4.31 8.38 15.94
N TRP A 135 -5.60 8.40 15.68
CA TRP A 135 -6.61 8.12 16.71
C TRP A 135 -6.43 6.72 17.32
N GLU A 136 -6.22 5.71 16.48
CA GLU A 136 -5.98 4.33 16.92
C GLU A 136 -4.69 4.20 17.73
N SER A 137 -3.58 4.76 17.21
CA SER A 137 -2.28 4.71 17.89
C SER A 137 -2.36 5.39 19.27
N TRP A 138 -3.02 6.51 19.35
CA TRP A 138 -3.25 7.25 20.60
C TRP A 138 -4.05 6.41 21.61
N LYS A 139 -5.14 5.80 21.15
CA LYS A 139 -5.98 4.94 21.98
C LYS A 139 -5.21 3.70 22.46
N THR A 140 -4.44 3.07 21.58
CA THR A 140 -3.63 1.90 21.93
C THR A 140 -2.53 2.24 22.95
N MET A 141 -1.83 3.36 22.77
CA MET A 141 -0.82 3.82 23.74
C MET A 141 -1.43 4.13 25.11
N ARG A 142 -2.61 4.76 25.16
CA ARG A 142 -3.32 5.01 26.42
C ARG A 142 -3.71 3.73 27.14
N LEU A 143 -4.16 2.71 26.39
CA LEU A 143 -4.50 1.40 26.96
C LEU A 143 -3.26 0.66 27.47
N GLN A 144 -2.14 0.72 26.78
CA GLN A 144 -0.87 0.14 27.22
C GLN A 144 -0.35 0.83 28.50
N LYS A 145 -0.40 2.17 28.59
CA LYS A 145 -0.04 2.92 29.81
C LYS A 145 -0.92 2.55 31.01
N LYS A 146 -2.22 2.38 30.81
CA LYS A 146 -3.14 1.96 31.88
C LYS A 146 -2.81 0.55 32.39
N ARG A 147 -2.44 -0.37 31.52
CA ARG A 147 -2.05 -1.74 31.88
C ARG A 147 -0.68 -1.83 32.55
N ALA A 148 0.28 -1.01 32.13
CA ALA A 148 1.59 -0.92 32.79
C ALA A 148 1.50 -0.40 34.24
N ARG A 149 0.49 0.41 34.56
CA ARG A 149 0.21 0.92 35.90
C ARG A 149 -0.56 -0.06 36.80
N GLY A 150 -1.34 -0.98 36.22
CA GLY A 150 -2.06 -2.04 36.94
C GLY A 150 -1.30 -3.36 36.82
N LYS A 151 -0.58 -3.77 37.86
CA LYS A 151 0.08 -5.06 37.93
C LYS A 151 -0.92 -6.19 37.62
N LYS A 152 -0.85 -6.82 36.46
CA LYS A 152 -0.87 -8.28 36.27
C LYS A 152 -0.88 -8.61 34.78
N SER A 153 0.15 -9.33 34.43
CA SER A 153 0.37 -10.25 33.31
C SER A 153 -0.87 -10.87 32.69
N ARG A 154 -0.91 -10.85 31.34
CA ARG A 154 -1.09 -12.06 30.52
C ARG A 154 -1.06 -11.71 29.04
N SER A 155 -0.17 -12.41 28.31
CA SER A 155 -0.15 -12.55 26.86
C SER A 155 0.33 -11.33 26.02
N LYS A 156 1.49 -11.51 25.38
CA LYS A 156 2.06 -10.68 24.28
C LYS A 156 1.21 -10.65 22.99
N LYS A 157 -0.12 -10.82 23.08
CA LYS A 157 -0.98 -10.62 21.91
C LYS A 157 -1.01 -9.14 21.56
N ASP A 158 -0.78 -8.82 20.29
CA ASP A 158 -0.96 -7.47 19.75
C ASP A 158 -2.30 -6.89 20.20
N ILE A 159 -2.22 -5.87 21.06
CA ILE A 159 -3.40 -5.24 21.64
C ILE A 159 -3.80 -4.12 20.68
N SER A 160 -4.72 -4.43 19.76
CA SER A 160 -5.40 -3.39 19.01
C SER A 160 -6.56 -2.84 19.85
N SER A 161 -6.81 -1.54 19.75
CA SER A 161 -7.99 -0.91 20.37
C SER A 161 -9.30 -1.41 19.74
N PHE A 162 -9.23 -2.06 18.61
CA PHE A 162 -10.33 -2.63 17.82
C PHE A 162 -10.64 -4.10 18.14
N SER A 163 -10.08 -4.65 19.20
CA SER A 163 -10.37 -6.04 19.57
C SER A 163 -11.87 -6.36 19.68
N GLY A 164 -12.70 -5.36 19.95
CA GLY A 164 -14.16 -5.49 19.96
C GLY A 164 -14.76 -5.63 18.55
N VAL A 165 -14.36 -4.77 17.62
CA VAL A 165 -14.83 -4.79 16.21
C VAL A 165 -14.35 -6.06 15.53
N THR A 166 -13.07 -6.39 15.66
CA THR A 166 -12.50 -7.64 15.14
C THR A 166 -13.25 -8.87 15.65
N LYS A 167 -13.53 -8.94 16.97
CA LYS A 167 -14.31 -10.03 17.54
C LYS A 167 -15.75 -10.07 17.05
N ALA A 168 -16.39 -8.93 16.85
CA ALA A 168 -17.74 -8.87 16.30
C ALA A 168 -17.76 -9.41 14.86
N ILE A 169 -16.79 -9.01 14.03
CA ILE A 169 -16.67 -9.47 12.64
C ILE A 169 -16.34 -10.95 12.56
N GLN A 170 -15.43 -11.43 13.42
CA GLN A 170 -15.08 -12.87 13.49
C GLN A 170 -16.23 -13.74 14.01
N ARG A 171 -17.23 -13.16 14.68
CA ARG A 171 -18.45 -13.84 15.13
C ARG A 171 -19.55 -13.92 14.08
N ILE A 172 -19.41 -13.22 12.95
CA ILE A 172 -20.40 -13.27 11.88
C ILE A 172 -20.39 -14.67 11.27
N PRO A 173 -21.49 -15.45 11.38
CA PRO A 173 -21.54 -16.85 10.97
C PRO A 173 -21.82 -17.00 9.46
N LEU A 174 -21.26 -16.14 8.63
CA LEU A 174 -21.42 -16.23 7.17
C LEU A 174 -20.54 -17.36 6.63
N TRP A 175 -21.18 -18.44 6.22
CA TRP A 175 -20.51 -19.57 5.55
C TRP A 175 -20.07 -19.17 4.14
N PRO A 176 -18.87 -19.59 3.65
CA PRO A 176 -17.88 -20.46 4.29
C PRO A 176 -16.94 -19.72 5.25
N ILE A 177 -16.64 -20.38 6.38
CA ILE A 177 -15.66 -19.91 7.36
C ILE A 177 -14.31 -20.54 7.04
N ILE A 178 -13.29 -19.71 6.88
CA ILE A 178 -11.92 -20.13 6.58
C ILE A 178 -11.06 -20.05 7.84
N SER A 179 -10.37 -21.13 8.14
CA SER A 179 -9.33 -21.14 9.17
C SER A 179 -7.98 -20.76 8.55
N LEU A 180 -7.30 -19.80 9.15
CA LEU A 180 -5.98 -19.33 8.77
C LEU A 180 -4.99 -19.75 9.87
N PRO A 181 -4.37 -20.94 9.75
CA PRO A 181 -3.55 -21.48 10.84
C PRO A 181 -2.31 -20.60 11.11
N THR A 182 -1.70 -20.04 10.09
CA THR A 182 -0.53 -19.14 10.22
C THR A 182 -0.89 -17.87 10.98
N SER A 183 -2.03 -17.28 10.69
CA SER A 183 -2.52 -16.06 11.35
C SER A 183 -3.25 -16.33 12.66
N GLY A 184 -3.64 -17.57 12.92
CA GLY A 184 -4.40 -17.98 14.10
C GLY A 184 -5.83 -17.44 14.16
N VAL A 185 -6.43 -17.12 13.01
CA VAL A 185 -7.74 -16.48 12.87
C VAL A 185 -8.70 -17.38 12.10
N LYS A 186 -9.99 -17.37 12.52
CA LYS A 186 -11.10 -17.97 11.77
C LYS A 186 -12.05 -16.86 11.36
N ILE A 187 -12.34 -16.75 10.07
CA ILE A 187 -13.14 -15.64 9.53
C ILE A 187 -13.91 -16.07 8.28
N SER A 188 -15.05 -15.42 8.03
CA SER A 188 -15.83 -15.64 6.82
C SER A 188 -15.03 -15.26 5.56
N LEU A 189 -15.13 -16.08 4.52
CA LEU A 189 -14.58 -15.80 3.19
C LEU A 189 -15.07 -14.45 2.65
N TRP A 190 -16.35 -14.16 2.83
CA TRP A 190 -16.95 -12.93 2.31
C TRP A 190 -16.36 -11.67 2.90
N VAL A 191 -16.01 -11.69 4.19
CA VAL A 191 -15.31 -10.55 4.83
C VAL A 191 -13.94 -10.35 4.21
N ILE A 192 -13.19 -11.43 3.95
CA ILE A 192 -11.88 -11.34 3.28
C ILE A 192 -12.06 -10.75 1.87
N VAL A 193 -13.03 -11.25 1.11
CA VAL A 193 -13.31 -10.78 -0.26
C VAL A 193 -13.70 -9.31 -0.29
N VAL A 194 -14.57 -8.86 0.61
CA VAL A 194 -14.97 -7.43 0.69
C VAL A 194 -13.78 -6.54 1.03
N VAL A 195 -12.98 -6.92 2.02
CA VAL A 195 -11.75 -6.18 2.39
C VAL A 195 -10.79 -6.10 1.20
N SER A 196 -10.62 -7.22 0.50
CA SER A 196 -9.73 -7.31 -0.65
C SER A 196 -10.25 -6.51 -1.84
N PHE A 197 -11.56 -6.58 -2.11
CA PHE A 197 -12.18 -5.82 -3.19
C PHE A 197 -12.04 -4.30 -2.98
N ILE A 198 -12.30 -3.82 -1.76
CA ILE A 198 -12.09 -2.40 -1.42
C ILE A 198 -10.62 -2.01 -1.62
N GLY A 199 -9.68 -2.81 -1.11
CA GLY A 199 -8.27 -2.59 -1.33
C GLY A 199 -7.91 -2.58 -2.82
N GLY A 200 -8.46 -3.52 -3.60
CA GLY A 200 -8.27 -3.60 -5.04
C GLY A 200 -8.81 -2.38 -5.78
N LEU A 201 -10.03 -1.95 -5.46
CA LEU A 201 -10.66 -0.77 -6.07
C LEU A 201 -9.75 0.46 -5.96
N PHE A 202 -9.25 0.73 -4.76
CA PHE A 202 -8.33 1.84 -4.55
C PHE A 202 -6.94 1.58 -5.14
N SER A 203 -6.50 0.34 -5.23
CA SER A 203 -5.26 -0.02 -5.94
C SER A 203 -5.33 0.33 -7.42
N GLY A 204 -6.39 -0.08 -8.10
CA GLY A 204 -6.59 0.20 -9.52
C GLY A 204 -6.89 1.67 -9.81
N PHE A 205 -7.48 2.39 -8.83
CA PHE A 205 -7.86 3.79 -8.99
C PHE A 205 -6.76 4.78 -8.63
N LEU A 206 -6.06 4.56 -7.49
CA LEU A 206 -5.01 5.47 -7.00
C LEU A 206 -3.59 4.99 -7.34
N GLY A 207 -3.47 3.76 -7.84
CA GLY A 207 -2.19 3.09 -8.00
C GLY A 207 -1.71 2.42 -6.70
N GLY A 208 -0.59 1.75 -6.81
CA GLY A 208 0.21 1.42 -5.66
C GLY A 208 -0.22 0.28 -4.77
N GLY A 209 -1.07 -0.61 -5.23
CA GLY A 209 -1.44 -1.80 -4.48
C GLY A 209 -2.35 -1.56 -3.28
N ALA A 210 -2.70 -0.29 -2.97
CA ALA A 210 -3.54 0.15 -1.85
C ALA A 210 -3.24 -0.51 -0.49
N GLY A 211 -2.01 -0.95 -0.27
CA GLY A 211 -1.60 -1.53 1.01
C GLY A 211 -1.80 -0.58 2.19
N TYR A 212 -1.79 0.73 1.94
CA TYR A 212 -2.08 1.74 2.96
C TYR A 212 -3.54 1.71 3.46
N ILE A 213 -4.48 1.15 2.70
CA ILE A 213 -5.85 0.86 3.12
C ILE A 213 -5.94 -0.58 3.63
N ARG A 214 -5.37 -1.52 2.87
CA ARG A 214 -5.53 -2.95 3.09
C ARG A 214 -4.82 -3.44 4.34
N MET A 215 -3.58 -2.98 4.61
CA MET A 215 -2.84 -3.36 5.81
C MET A 215 -3.58 -2.97 7.10
N PRO A 216 -4.08 -1.73 7.29
CA PRO A 216 -4.96 -1.42 8.41
C PRO A 216 -6.22 -2.30 8.47
N MET A 217 -6.88 -2.56 7.34
CA MET A 217 -8.06 -3.43 7.33
C MET A 217 -7.71 -4.87 7.74
N MET A 218 -6.58 -5.42 7.31
CA MET A 218 -6.11 -6.74 7.76
C MET A 218 -5.90 -6.78 9.27
N VAL A 219 -5.29 -5.74 9.85
CA VAL A 219 -5.01 -5.69 11.29
C VAL A 219 -6.27 -5.44 12.11
N TYR A 220 -7.12 -4.49 11.70
CA TYR A 220 -8.22 -4.00 12.54
C TYR A 220 -9.56 -4.67 12.24
N VAL A 221 -9.79 -5.10 11.01
CA VAL A 221 -11.03 -5.79 10.60
C VAL A 221 -10.84 -7.30 10.67
N LEU A 222 -9.81 -7.85 10.00
CA LEU A 222 -9.58 -9.29 9.99
C LEU A 222 -8.89 -9.79 11.29
N GLY A 223 -8.18 -8.93 12.02
CA GLY A 223 -7.48 -9.29 13.25
C GLY A 223 -6.14 -9.99 13.02
N ILE A 224 -5.54 -9.81 11.86
CA ILE A 224 -4.24 -10.38 11.51
C ILE A 224 -3.11 -9.66 12.27
N PRO A 225 -2.15 -10.38 12.89
CA PRO A 225 -0.98 -9.74 13.49
C PRO A 225 -0.22 -8.87 12.51
N THR A 226 0.26 -7.68 12.94
CA THR A 226 0.85 -6.66 12.05
C THR A 226 1.96 -7.20 11.16
N HIS A 227 2.89 -8.00 11.69
CA HIS A 227 3.98 -8.58 10.88
C HIS A 227 3.47 -9.52 9.78
N LEU A 228 2.46 -10.34 10.10
CA LEU A 228 1.81 -11.22 9.14
C LEU A 228 1.00 -10.42 8.12
N ALA A 229 0.35 -9.34 8.53
CA ALA A 229 -0.36 -8.46 7.63
C ALA A 229 0.60 -7.83 6.62
N VAL A 230 1.74 -7.29 7.09
CA VAL A 230 2.80 -6.68 6.24
C VAL A 230 3.32 -7.67 5.19
N GLY A 231 3.73 -8.85 5.62
CA GLY A 231 4.32 -9.84 4.69
C GLY A 231 3.29 -10.45 3.74
N THR A 232 2.06 -10.71 4.23
CA THR A 232 0.97 -11.27 3.42
C THR A 232 0.47 -10.25 2.39
N ASP A 233 0.41 -8.98 2.76
CA ASP A 233 0.04 -7.91 1.85
C ASP A 233 1.04 -7.78 0.69
N LEU A 234 2.33 -7.80 0.98
CA LEU A 234 3.38 -7.79 -0.05
C LEU A 234 3.29 -8.99 -1.01
N PHE A 235 2.98 -10.18 -0.47
CA PHE A 235 2.77 -11.36 -1.29
C PHE A 235 1.54 -11.22 -2.20
N GLU A 236 0.44 -10.74 -1.65
CA GLU A 236 -0.80 -10.52 -2.39
C GLU A 236 -0.62 -9.44 -3.47
N ILE A 237 0.07 -8.33 -3.15
CA ILE A 237 0.39 -7.24 -4.09
C ILE A 237 1.13 -7.75 -5.34
N ILE A 238 1.99 -8.76 -5.23
CA ILE A 238 2.65 -9.34 -6.43
C ILE A 238 1.59 -9.77 -7.45
N ILE A 239 0.56 -10.45 -7.00
CA ILE A 239 -0.49 -10.98 -7.87
C ILE A 239 -1.39 -9.85 -8.38
N SER A 240 -1.91 -9.05 -7.47
CA SER A 240 -2.88 -7.99 -7.80
C SER A 240 -2.27 -6.84 -8.59
N ALA A 241 -1.05 -6.42 -8.26
CA ALA A 241 -0.37 -5.37 -9.01
C ALA A 241 0.13 -5.85 -10.37
N SER A 242 0.48 -7.13 -10.54
CA SER A 242 0.76 -7.70 -11.86
C SER A 242 -0.46 -7.63 -12.77
N TYR A 243 -1.63 -8.02 -12.26
CA TYR A 243 -2.89 -7.86 -12.98
C TYR A 243 -3.21 -6.39 -13.26
N GLY A 244 -3.09 -5.52 -12.26
CA GLY A 244 -3.32 -4.08 -12.40
C GLY A 244 -2.38 -3.44 -13.44
N THR A 245 -1.10 -3.82 -13.43
CA THR A 245 -0.12 -3.40 -14.44
C THR A 245 -0.57 -3.81 -15.84
N PHE A 246 -0.96 -5.08 -16.01
CA PHE A 246 -1.45 -5.60 -17.30
C PHE A 246 -2.70 -4.83 -17.76
N SER A 247 -3.69 -4.65 -16.90
CA SER A 247 -4.91 -3.90 -17.19
C SER A 247 -4.63 -2.44 -17.59
N HIS A 248 -3.73 -1.76 -16.87
CA HIS A 248 -3.32 -0.40 -17.21
C HIS A 248 -2.44 -0.32 -18.45
N ALA A 249 -1.61 -1.34 -18.72
CA ALA A 249 -0.76 -1.39 -19.91
C ALA A 249 -1.60 -1.51 -21.20
N ILE A 250 -2.62 -2.36 -21.23
CA ILE A 250 -3.55 -2.45 -22.36
C ILE A 250 -4.26 -1.11 -22.62
N LYS A 251 -4.52 -0.33 -21.56
CA LYS A 251 -5.14 0.99 -21.63
C LYS A 251 -4.15 2.11 -21.99
N GLY A 252 -2.86 1.77 -22.24
CA GLY A 252 -1.81 2.73 -22.59
C GLY A 252 -1.41 3.63 -21.43
N ASN A 253 -1.52 3.18 -20.19
CA ASN A 253 -1.29 3.97 -18.97
C ASN A 253 -0.01 3.55 -18.21
N VAL A 254 0.90 2.78 -18.81
CA VAL A 254 2.12 2.30 -18.14
C VAL A 254 3.36 2.75 -18.89
N ASP A 255 4.25 3.45 -18.21
CA ASP A 255 5.61 3.68 -18.70
C ASP A 255 6.57 2.69 -18.02
N ILE A 256 6.84 1.59 -18.72
CA ILE A 256 7.63 0.49 -18.18
C ILE A 256 9.09 0.88 -17.93
N LEU A 257 9.64 1.83 -18.72
CA LEU A 257 11.02 2.26 -18.54
C LEU A 257 11.20 3.02 -17.22
N VAL A 258 10.25 3.90 -16.88
CA VAL A 258 10.23 4.58 -15.58
C VAL A 258 10.17 3.55 -14.44
N ALA A 259 9.27 2.57 -14.53
CA ALA A 259 9.14 1.51 -13.53
C ALA A 259 10.44 0.70 -13.37
N LEU A 260 11.11 0.35 -14.45
CA LEU A 260 12.36 -0.40 -14.43
C LEU A 260 13.50 0.40 -13.78
N VAL A 261 13.65 1.68 -14.14
CA VAL A 261 14.67 2.55 -13.52
C VAL A 261 14.40 2.69 -12.02
N MET A 262 13.16 2.92 -11.58
CA MET A 262 12.81 2.96 -10.16
C MET A 262 13.11 1.65 -9.45
N ASN A 263 12.88 0.50 -10.10
CA ASN A 263 13.10 -0.82 -9.50
C ASN A 263 14.57 -1.12 -9.20
N THR A 264 15.53 -0.49 -9.86
CA THR A 264 16.96 -0.68 -9.55
C THR A 264 17.29 -0.26 -8.12
N GLY A 265 16.76 0.88 -7.67
CA GLY A 265 16.87 1.32 -6.28
C GLY A 265 15.90 0.59 -5.34
N ALA A 266 14.67 0.38 -5.79
CA ALA A 266 13.60 -0.18 -4.96
C ALA A 266 13.85 -1.61 -4.50
N ALA A 267 14.49 -2.45 -5.31
CA ALA A 267 14.83 -3.83 -4.94
C ALA A 267 15.76 -3.88 -3.72
N VAL A 268 16.80 -3.02 -3.71
CA VAL A 268 17.73 -2.90 -2.57
C VAL A 268 17.00 -2.34 -1.35
N GLY A 269 16.26 -1.24 -1.54
CA GLY A 269 15.48 -0.63 -0.47
C GLY A 269 14.47 -1.59 0.16
N ALA A 270 13.74 -2.36 -0.64
CA ALA A 270 12.74 -3.32 -0.18
C ALA A 270 13.33 -4.45 0.67
N GLN A 271 14.52 -4.93 0.33
CA GLN A 271 15.23 -5.91 1.13
C GLN A 271 15.62 -5.34 2.50
N ILE A 272 16.18 -4.13 2.53
CA ILE A 272 16.53 -3.42 3.77
C ILE A 272 15.28 -3.19 4.62
N GLY A 273 14.20 -2.66 4.04
CA GLY A 273 12.94 -2.41 4.72
C GLY A 273 12.36 -3.66 5.37
N ALA A 274 12.32 -4.77 4.64
CA ALA A 274 11.83 -6.05 5.16
C ALA A 274 12.68 -6.59 6.33
N ILE A 275 14.00 -6.42 6.29
CA ILE A 275 14.89 -6.80 7.40
C ILE A 275 14.61 -5.94 8.63
N LEU A 276 14.41 -4.63 8.44
CA LEU A 276 14.18 -3.71 9.55
C LEU A 276 12.90 -4.03 10.34
N THR A 277 11.87 -4.63 9.74
CA THR A 277 10.62 -4.95 10.45
C THR A 277 10.82 -5.83 11.69
N GLN A 278 11.81 -6.72 11.69
CA GLN A 278 12.07 -7.63 12.83
C GLN A 278 12.53 -6.90 14.09
N TYR A 279 13.06 -5.68 13.97
CA TYR A 279 13.53 -4.86 15.10
C TYR A 279 12.43 -4.00 15.72
N PHE A 280 11.24 -3.97 15.11
CA PHE A 280 10.14 -3.12 15.55
C PHE A 280 8.92 -3.95 15.95
N ALA A 281 8.33 -3.63 17.11
CA ALA A 281 7.04 -4.21 17.49
C ALA A 281 5.91 -3.68 16.59
N GLY A 282 4.90 -4.51 16.30
CA GLY A 282 3.78 -4.16 15.43
C GLY A 282 3.13 -2.79 15.70
N PRO A 283 2.84 -2.40 16.96
CA PRO A 283 2.34 -1.06 17.28
C PRO A 283 3.27 0.09 16.88
N LYS A 284 4.59 -0.11 16.96
CA LYS A 284 5.58 0.90 16.53
C LYS A 284 5.59 1.03 15.00
N ILE A 285 5.48 -0.09 14.27
CA ILE A 285 5.37 -0.05 12.81
C ILE A 285 4.17 0.80 12.39
N ARG A 286 3.01 0.57 13.02
CA ARG A 286 1.79 1.34 12.73
C ARG A 286 1.93 2.83 13.04
N LEU A 287 2.57 3.19 14.16
CA LEU A 287 2.80 4.58 14.52
C LEU A 287 3.73 5.29 13.53
N LEU A 288 4.81 4.63 13.12
CA LEU A 288 5.76 5.15 12.15
C LEU A 288 5.14 5.32 10.75
N PHE A 289 4.05 4.61 10.47
CA PHE A 289 3.31 4.73 9.22
C PHE A 289 2.53 6.06 9.09
N VAL A 290 2.07 6.61 10.21
CA VAL A 290 1.15 7.78 10.25
C VAL A 290 1.60 8.98 9.41
N PRO A 291 2.86 9.45 9.47
CA PRO A 291 3.28 10.65 8.73
C PRO A 291 3.35 10.44 7.21
N LEU A 292 3.42 9.19 6.74
CA LEU A 292 3.70 8.91 5.34
C LEU A 292 2.56 9.29 4.39
N PRO A 293 1.29 8.91 4.63
CA PRO A 293 0.20 9.39 3.79
C PRO A 293 0.02 10.91 3.87
N LEU A 294 0.36 11.55 5.02
CA LEU A 294 0.30 13.02 5.14
C LEU A 294 1.33 13.70 4.23
N ILE A 295 2.55 13.14 4.12
CA ILE A 295 3.55 13.63 3.17
C ILE A 295 3.01 13.49 1.74
N GLY A 296 2.42 12.35 1.39
CA GLY A 296 1.78 12.15 0.09
C GLY A 296 0.67 13.18 -0.18
N ALA A 297 -0.20 13.42 0.81
CA ALA A 297 -1.25 14.44 0.70
C ALA A 297 -0.67 15.84 0.49
N ALA A 298 0.38 16.22 1.24
CA ALA A 298 1.03 17.52 1.12
C ALA A 298 1.62 17.74 -0.28
N VAL A 299 2.28 16.72 -0.86
CA VAL A 299 2.81 16.78 -2.23
C VAL A 299 1.68 16.95 -3.25
N VAL A 300 0.58 16.18 -3.12
CA VAL A 300 -0.57 16.30 -4.03
C VAL A 300 -1.24 17.69 -3.91
N ILE A 301 -1.40 18.21 -2.71
CA ILE A 301 -1.93 19.57 -2.47
C ILE A 301 -1.02 20.60 -3.14
N TYR A 302 0.28 20.52 -2.91
CA TYR A 302 1.24 21.43 -3.52
C TYR A 302 1.15 21.43 -5.04
N THR A 303 1.18 20.25 -5.68
CA THR A 303 1.09 20.13 -7.16
C THR A 303 -0.25 20.58 -7.71
N LEU A 304 -1.35 20.42 -6.95
CA LEU A 304 -2.67 20.87 -7.36
C LEU A 304 -2.80 22.41 -7.36
N PHE A 305 -2.25 23.09 -6.34
CA PHE A 305 -2.36 24.55 -6.21
C PHE A 305 -1.33 25.33 -7.04
N THR A 306 -0.12 24.82 -7.18
CA THR A 306 0.93 25.55 -7.90
C THR A 306 0.88 25.32 -9.42
N GLY A 307 0.25 24.24 -9.87
CA GLY A 307 0.30 23.81 -11.28
C GLY A 307 1.73 23.51 -11.76
N GLN A 308 2.71 23.64 -10.87
CA GLN A 308 4.13 23.52 -11.18
C GLN A 308 4.62 22.09 -10.93
N LYS A 309 5.53 21.67 -11.81
CA LYS A 309 6.43 20.54 -11.57
C LYS A 309 7.39 20.92 -10.44
N LEU A 310 7.58 20.06 -9.46
CA LEU A 310 8.61 20.20 -8.41
C LEU A 310 10.00 20.05 -9.01
#